data_20a1feb16e6e14f450e6115dc5090eb1
#
_entry.id   20a1feb16e6e14f450e6115dc5090eb1
#
_cell.length_a   1.000
_cell.length_b   1.000
_cell.length_c   1.000
_cell.angle_alpha   90.00
_cell.angle_beta   90.00
_cell.angle_gamma   90.00
#
_symmetry.space_group_name_H-M   'P 1'
#
loop_
_entity.id
_entity.type
_entity.pdbx_description
1 polymer ?
#
loop_
_entity_poly.entity_id
_entity_poly.type
_entity_poly.pdbx_seq_one_letter_code
_entity_poly.pdbx_strand_id
1 'polypeptide(L)'
;MPFMYELKVAASEPSYTFVQRLVSVGSLVGTGEAVCTVTDGAMEFHVPAPRQGLVVEWFVEHGAVIEDGDSLVRIVCEGDEVEVPAVEPVRLG
;
A
#
# COMPACT_ATOMS: atom_id res chain seq x y z
N MET A 1 -13.23 0.66 18.41
CA MET A 1 -12.71 -0.72 18.20
C MET A 1 -11.68 -0.69 17.09
N PRO A 2 -10.50 -1.28 17.26
CA PRO A 2 -9.57 -1.37 16.15
C PRO A 2 -10.04 -2.39 15.13
N PHE A 3 -9.64 -2.18 13.87
CA PHE A 3 -9.90 -3.15 12.80
C PHE A 3 -8.68 -3.20 11.89
N MET A 4 -8.56 -4.29 11.14
CA MET A 4 -7.46 -4.47 10.19
C MET A 4 -7.97 -4.34 8.77
N TYR A 5 -7.16 -3.72 7.92
CA TYR A 5 -7.41 -3.77 6.50
C TYR A 5 -6.14 -4.15 5.76
N GLU A 6 -6.32 -4.67 4.56
CA GLU A 6 -5.21 -4.94 3.66
C GLU A 6 -5.18 -3.86 2.60
N LEU A 7 -4.06 -3.15 2.50
CA LEU A 7 -3.90 -2.12 1.50
C LEU A 7 -3.76 -2.79 0.14
N LYS A 8 -4.66 -2.48 -0.77
CA LYS A 8 -4.70 -3.03 -2.11
C LYS A 8 -4.46 -1.94 -3.12
N VAL A 9 -3.82 -2.30 -4.23
CA VAL A 9 -3.50 -1.34 -5.29
C VAL A 9 -4.52 -1.49 -6.41
N ALA A 10 -5.06 -0.36 -6.82
CA ALA A 10 -5.84 -0.28 -8.05
C ALA A 10 -4.84 -0.16 -9.20
N ALA A 11 -4.75 -1.18 -10.03
CA ALA A 11 -3.81 -1.20 -11.14
C ALA A 11 -4.56 -1.43 -12.43
N SER A 12 -4.35 -0.55 -13.40
CA SER A 12 -4.72 -0.82 -14.76
C SER A 12 -3.48 -1.36 -15.47
N GLU A 13 -3.58 -1.72 -16.72
CA GLU A 13 -2.40 -2.16 -17.46
C GLU A 13 -1.51 -0.95 -17.80
N PRO A 14 -0.17 -1.10 -17.73
CA PRO A 14 0.55 -2.29 -17.28
C PRO A 14 0.49 -2.46 -15.77
N SER A 15 0.77 -3.69 -15.31
CA SER A 15 0.86 -3.97 -13.88
C SER A 15 2.09 -3.29 -13.29
N TYR A 16 2.12 -3.18 -11.97
CA TYR A 16 3.24 -2.58 -11.26
C TYR A 16 4.19 -3.65 -10.73
N THR A 17 5.43 -3.25 -10.50
CA THR A 17 6.44 -4.08 -9.84
C THR A 17 6.82 -3.40 -8.53
N PHE A 18 6.87 -4.16 -7.44
CA PHE A 18 7.21 -3.64 -6.13
C PHE A 18 8.70 -3.29 -6.08
N VAL A 19 9.02 -2.06 -5.67
CA VAL A 19 10.40 -1.60 -5.60
C VAL A 19 10.92 -1.71 -4.17
N GLN A 20 10.30 -1.01 -3.22
CA GLN A 20 10.77 -1.03 -1.84
C GLN A 20 9.69 -0.58 -0.87
N ARG A 21 9.82 -1.06 0.36
CA ARG A 21 9.02 -0.57 1.49
C ARG A 21 9.62 0.75 1.96
N LEU A 22 8.74 1.70 2.29
CA LEU A 22 9.15 2.96 2.92
C LEU A 22 8.90 2.93 4.43
N VAL A 23 8.12 1.96 4.90
CA VAL A 23 7.81 1.78 6.32
C VAL A 23 7.97 0.31 6.67
N SER A 24 8.32 0.03 7.92
CA SER A 24 8.52 -1.34 8.38
C SER A 24 7.38 -1.76 9.30
N VAL A 25 7.30 -3.08 9.57
CA VAL A 25 6.38 -3.60 10.58
C VAL A 25 6.64 -2.91 11.90
N GLY A 26 5.57 -2.47 12.57
CA GLY A 26 5.66 -1.70 13.81
C GLY A 26 5.62 -0.20 13.63
N SER A 27 5.66 0.28 12.38
CA SER A 27 5.59 1.71 12.11
C SER A 27 4.16 2.21 12.13
N LEU A 28 3.95 3.43 12.60
CA LEU A 28 2.68 4.14 12.48
C LEU A 28 2.73 4.94 11.18
N VAL A 29 1.66 4.88 10.41
CA VAL A 29 1.54 5.66 9.17
C VAL A 29 0.32 6.56 9.26
N GLY A 30 0.45 7.76 8.71
CA GLY A 30 -0.67 8.69 8.59
C GLY A 30 -1.42 8.49 7.29
N THR A 31 -2.66 8.97 7.26
CA THR A 31 -3.46 8.96 6.03
C THR A 31 -2.73 9.78 4.96
N GLY A 32 -2.54 9.17 3.78
CA GLY A 32 -1.83 9.82 2.68
C GLY A 32 -0.32 9.67 2.72
N GLU A 33 0.23 9.08 3.78
CA GLU A 33 1.66 8.84 3.88
C GLU A 33 2.06 7.70 2.96
N ALA A 34 3.16 7.88 2.20
CA ALA A 34 3.63 6.85 1.28
C ALA A 34 4.17 5.65 2.06
N VAL A 35 3.69 4.45 1.75
CA VAL A 35 4.12 3.24 2.43
C VAL A 35 5.11 2.43 1.61
N CYS A 36 5.11 2.60 0.29
CA CYS A 36 6.04 1.87 -0.58
C CYS A 36 6.18 2.58 -1.92
N THR A 37 7.15 2.10 -2.70
CA THR A 37 7.40 2.55 -4.06
C THR A 37 7.15 1.39 -5.00
N VAL A 38 6.47 1.65 -6.10
CA VAL A 38 6.23 0.69 -7.18
C VAL A 38 6.61 1.33 -8.50
N THR A 39 6.82 0.52 -9.53
CA THR A 39 7.17 1.03 -10.86
C THR A 39 6.33 0.33 -11.92
N ASP A 40 6.03 1.05 -13.00
CA ASP A 40 5.41 0.47 -14.19
C ASP A 40 6.45 0.07 -15.24
N GLY A 41 7.74 0.16 -14.89
CA GLY A 41 8.84 -0.11 -15.80
C GLY A 41 9.47 1.14 -16.39
N ALA A 42 8.74 2.24 -16.43
CA ALA A 42 9.24 3.51 -16.97
C ALA A 42 9.34 4.57 -15.86
N MET A 43 8.40 4.57 -14.94
CA MET A 43 8.30 5.58 -13.89
C MET A 43 8.07 4.93 -12.54
N GLU A 44 8.35 5.68 -11.48
CA GLU A 44 8.09 5.25 -10.12
C GLU A 44 6.89 5.98 -9.54
N PHE A 45 6.22 5.29 -8.64
CA PHE A 45 5.02 5.78 -7.98
C PHE A 45 5.09 5.47 -6.50
N HIS A 46 4.49 6.33 -5.68
CA HIS A 46 4.26 6.04 -4.26
C HIS A 46 2.85 5.49 -4.07
N VAL A 47 2.71 4.56 -3.14
CA VAL A 47 1.40 4.06 -2.73
C VAL A 47 1.07 4.68 -1.38
N PRO A 48 0.06 5.57 -1.30
CA PRO A 48 -0.28 6.21 -0.04
C PRO A 48 -1.17 5.33 0.81
N ALA A 49 -1.04 5.47 2.13
CA ALA A 49 -1.93 4.78 3.06
C ALA A 49 -3.31 5.43 2.99
N PRO A 50 -4.37 4.65 2.76
CA PRO A 50 -5.73 5.24 2.69
C PRO A 50 -6.26 5.64 4.06
N ARG A 51 -5.75 5.04 5.14
CA ARG A 51 -6.13 5.37 6.50
C ARG A 51 -4.92 5.22 7.41
N GLN A 52 -4.85 6.05 8.44
CA GLN A 52 -3.76 5.95 9.41
C GLN A 52 -3.85 4.66 10.20
N GLY A 53 -2.72 4.15 10.63
CA GLY A 53 -2.69 2.94 11.43
C GLY A 53 -1.29 2.39 11.63
N LEU A 54 -1.25 1.18 12.21
CA LEU A 54 -0.02 0.48 12.53
C LEU A 54 0.24 -0.62 11.50
N VAL A 55 1.42 -0.62 10.90
CA VAL A 55 1.83 -1.64 9.94
C VAL A 55 2.14 -2.93 10.69
N VAL A 56 1.47 -4.02 10.33
CA VAL A 56 1.63 -5.28 11.05
C VAL A 56 2.19 -6.43 10.19
N GLU A 57 2.00 -6.38 8.88
CA GLU A 57 2.50 -7.46 8.02
C GLU A 57 2.63 -7.01 6.57
N TRP A 58 3.76 -7.36 5.93
CA TRP A 58 3.97 -7.15 4.50
C TRP A 58 3.75 -8.45 3.74
N PHE A 59 3.13 -8.37 2.57
CA PHE A 59 2.82 -9.54 1.75
C PHE A 59 3.65 -9.62 0.48
N VAL A 60 4.44 -8.58 0.17
CA VAL A 60 5.19 -8.49 -1.09
C VAL A 60 6.66 -8.19 -0.80
N GLU A 61 7.52 -8.56 -1.74
CA GLU A 61 8.95 -8.33 -1.67
C GLU A 61 9.43 -7.63 -2.93
N HIS A 62 10.65 -7.10 -2.88
CA HIS A 62 11.28 -6.45 -4.03
C HIS A 62 11.18 -7.33 -5.28
N GLY A 63 10.72 -6.76 -6.37
CA GLY A 63 10.58 -7.45 -7.65
C GLY A 63 9.25 -8.16 -7.85
N ALA A 64 8.38 -8.20 -6.83
CA ALA A 64 7.07 -8.84 -6.96
C ALA A 64 6.21 -8.07 -7.96
N VAL A 65 5.51 -8.79 -8.81
CA VAL A 65 4.54 -8.20 -9.73
C VAL A 65 3.24 -7.99 -8.98
N ILE A 66 2.71 -6.78 -9.06
CA ILE A 66 1.49 -6.39 -8.37
C ILE A 66 0.38 -6.21 -9.41
N GLU A 67 -0.69 -6.98 -9.25
CA GLU A 67 -1.85 -6.90 -10.12
C GLU A 67 -2.99 -6.20 -9.40
N ASP A 68 -4.01 -5.83 -10.14
CA ASP A 68 -5.18 -5.14 -9.59
C ASP A 68 -5.80 -5.96 -8.47
N GLY A 69 -5.97 -5.31 -7.32
CA GLY A 69 -6.59 -5.95 -6.16
C GLY A 69 -5.64 -6.75 -5.27
N ASP A 70 -4.36 -6.84 -5.63
CA ASP A 70 -3.39 -7.54 -4.78
C ASP A 70 -3.16 -6.78 -3.48
N SER A 71 -3.06 -7.53 -2.38
CA SER A 71 -2.77 -6.98 -1.06
C SER A 71 -1.28 -6.77 -0.89
N LEU A 72 -0.89 -5.59 -0.43
CA LEU A 72 0.52 -5.25 -0.20
C LEU A 72 0.92 -5.38 1.26
N VAL A 73 0.09 -4.84 2.15
CA VAL A 73 0.45 -4.71 3.56
C VAL A 73 -0.83 -4.69 4.40
N ARG A 74 -0.74 -5.25 5.60
CA ARG A 74 -1.84 -5.25 6.56
C ARG A 74 -1.60 -4.14 7.58
N ILE A 75 -2.65 -3.37 7.84
CA ILE A 75 -2.60 -2.22 8.74
C ILE A 75 -3.74 -2.30 9.73
N VAL A 76 -3.44 -2.00 11.01
CA VAL A 76 -4.45 -1.93 12.07
C VAL A 76 -4.84 -0.48 12.28
N CYS A 77 -6.13 -0.20 12.17
CA CYS A 77 -6.69 1.15 12.36
C CYS A 77 -7.53 1.22 13.62
N GLU A 78 -7.61 2.40 14.21
CA GLU A 78 -8.58 2.69 15.26
C GLU A 78 -9.90 3.14 14.63
N GLY A 79 -11.00 2.79 15.28
CA GLY A 79 -12.33 3.21 14.90
C GLY A 79 -13.20 2.07 14.44
N ASP A 80 -14.36 2.40 13.89
CA ASP A 80 -15.30 1.42 13.38
C ASP A 80 -14.82 0.86 12.05
N GLU A 81 -15.05 -0.41 11.84
CA GLU A 81 -14.68 -1.05 10.60
C GLU A 81 -15.42 -0.43 9.43
N VAL A 82 -14.67 -0.05 8.40
CA VAL A 82 -15.20 0.50 7.17
C VAL A 82 -14.55 -0.19 5.99
N GLU A 83 -15.22 -0.18 4.86
CA GLU A 83 -14.64 -0.70 3.63
C GLU A 83 -13.55 0.25 3.17
N VAL A 84 -12.36 -0.30 2.89
CA VAL A 84 -11.22 0.48 2.42
C VAL A 84 -11.00 0.11 0.95
N PRO A 85 -11.26 1.04 0.02
CA PRO A 85 -11.10 0.73 -1.40
C PRO A 85 -9.62 0.62 -1.79
N ALA A 86 -9.38 0.01 -2.94
CA ALA A 86 -8.04 -0.05 -3.50
C ALA A 86 -7.51 1.35 -3.79
N VAL A 87 -6.20 1.51 -3.67
CA VAL A 87 -5.54 2.81 -3.75
C VAL A 87 -4.82 2.93 -5.08
N GLU A 88 -4.95 4.09 -5.73
CA GLU A 88 -4.19 4.37 -6.94
C GLU A 88 -2.80 4.89 -6.56
N PRO A 89 -1.73 4.30 -7.13
CA PRO A 89 -0.39 4.82 -6.92
C PRO A 89 -0.28 6.24 -7.46
N VAL A 90 0.52 7.07 -6.78
CA VAL A 90 0.74 8.46 -7.13
C VAL A 90 2.10 8.60 -7.77
N ARG A 91 2.13 9.16 -8.98
CA ARG A 91 3.36 9.33 -9.74
C ARG A 91 4.33 10.26 -9.02
N LEU A 92 5.60 9.83 -8.96
CA LEU A 92 6.68 10.64 -8.45
C LEU A 92 7.16 11.59 -9.55
N GLY A 93 7.46 12.77 -9.17
CA GLY A 93 7.98 13.72 -10.12
C GLY A 93 7.53 15.07 -9.91
#